data_35086775b5b60f392ac5818f90c50456
#
_entry.id   35086775b5b60f392ac5818f90c50456
#
_cell.length_a   1.000
_cell.length_b   1.000
_cell.length_c   1.000
_cell.angle_alpha   90.00
_cell.angle_beta   90.00
_cell.angle_gamma   90.00
#
_symmetry.space_group_name_H-M   'P 1'
#
loop_
_entity.id
_entity.type
_entity.pdbx_description
1 polymer ?
#
loop_
_entity_poly.entity_id
_entity_poly.type
_entity_poly.pdbx_seq_one_letter_code
_entity_poly.pdbx_strand_id
1 'polypeptide(L)'
;DEMLFIIIHQVYELWFKQILHELEKLKSSFQEGERGKALHTLKRIRSILKVLVSQVDVLETMTPLEFLSFRERLQSASGFQSSQFRELEFTLGLKKPKHLEHYPQGSEERNRLEKKIEEPSLWEIFLQFLSSLGHDSPKLKEGGRPSEPPDSSEDIQDLLEKIYHNHSDSALVCEMLTDLDEGL
;
A
#
# COMPACT_ATOMS: atom_id res chain seq x y z
N ASP A 1 -12.81 2.03 27.89
CA ASP A 1 -12.16 1.45 26.69
C ASP A 1 -12.07 2.39 25.50
N GLU A 2 -12.67 3.60 25.58
CA GLU A 2 -12.43 4.70 24.63
C GLU A 2 -10.94 4.99 24.45
N MET A 3 -10.15 4.98 25.55
CA MET A 3 -8.70 5.18 25.49
C MET A 3 -7.99 4.10 24.66
N LEU A 4 -8.38 2.83 24.83
CA LEU A 4 -7.84 1.73 24.03
C LEU A 4 -8.12 1.96 22.52
N PHE A 5 -9.35 2.33 22.18
CA PHE A 5 -9.74 2.65 20.82
C PHE A 5 -8.91 3.78 20.22
N ILE A 6 -8.73 4.88 20.96
CA ILE A 6 -7.93 6.03 20.54
C ILE A 6 -6.46 5.63 20.32
N ILE A 7 -5.85 4.93 21.28
CA ILE A 7 -4.44 4.53 21.22
C ILE A 7 -4.19 3.65 19.99
N ILE A 8 -5.04 2.64 19.77
CA ILE A 8 -4.86 1.73 18.63
C ILE A 8 -4.90 2.51 17.31
N HIS A 9 -5.89 3.39 17.11
CA HIS A 9 -5.97 4.20 15.88
C HIS A 9 -4.76 5.13 15.70
N GLN A 10 -4.27 5.76 16.78
CA GLN A 10 -3.04 6.57 16.70
C GLN A 10 -1.82 5.75 16.34
N VAL A 11 -1.69 4.54 16.89
CA VAL A 11 -0.58 3.64 16.56
C VAL A 11 -0.65 3.19 15.10
N TYR A 12 -1.86 2.90 14.57
CA TYR A 12 -2.04 2.61 13.15
C TYR A 12 -1.57 3.78 12.26
N GLU A 13 -1.96 5.00 12.59
CA GLU A 13 -1.53 6.19 11.84
C GLU A 13 0.01 6.38 11.85
N LEU A 14 0.67 6.09 12.97
CA LEU A 14 2.14 6.12 13.06
C LEU A 14 2.79 5.04 12.19
N TRP A 15 2.22 3.84 12.15
CA TRP A 15 2.71 2.77 11.28
C TRP A 15 2.43 3.04 9.80
N PHE A 16 1.28 3.59 9.45
CA PHE A 16 1.01 4.01 8.07
C PHE A 16 2.02 5.04 7.58
N LYS A 17 2.36 6.02 8.43
CA LYS A 17 3.42 6.98 8.12
C LYS A 17 4.77 6.31 7.88
N GLN A 18 5.14 5.33 8.70
CA GLN A 18 6.39 4.59 8.52
C GLN A 18 6.36 3.74 7.24
N ILE A 19 5.26 3.07 6.94
CA ILE A 19 5.12 2.27 5.72
C ILE A 19 5.23 3.18 4.49
N LEU A 20 4.56 4.33 4.46
CA LEU A 20 4.68 5.30 3.38
C LEU A 20 6.13 5.72 3.13
N HIS A 21 6.87 5.99 4.21
CA HIS A 21 8.30 6.30 4.12
C HIS A 21 9.15 5.14 3.55
N GLU A 22 8.87 3.91 3.96
CA GLU A 22 9.56 2.73 3.40
C GLU A 22 9.15 2.48 1.94
N LEU A 23 7.90 2.74 1.54
CA LEU A 23 7.46 2.62 0.16
C LEU A 23 8.18 3.59 -0.77
N GLU A 24 8.44 4.83 -0.34
CA GLU A 24 9.25 5.77 -1.13
C GLU A 24 10.69 5.27 -1.30
N LYS A 25 11.31 4.70 -0.26
CA LYS A 25 12.63 4.05 -0.39
C LYS A 25 12.60 2.84 -1.33
N LEU A 26 11.53 2.04 -1.28
CA LEU A 26 11.35 0.89 -2.15
C LEU A 26 11.27 1.33 -3.61
N LYS A 27 10.48 2.37 -3.90
CA LYS A 27 10.36 2.96 -5.24
C LYS A 27 11.73 3.43 -5.75
N SER A 28 12.51 4.16 -4.94
CA SER A 28 13.87 4.58 -5.31
C SER A 28 14.78 3.38 -5.56
N SER A 29 14.71 2.35 -4.71
CA SER A 29 15.54 1.15 -4.89
C SER A 29 15.23 0.41 -6.19
N PHE A 30 13.96 0.34 -6.60
CA PHE A 30 13.57 -0.22 -7.89
C PHE A 30 14.09 0.64 -9.06
N GLN A 31 13.95 1.96 -8.98
CA GLN A 31 14.43 2.87 -10.02
C GLN A 31 15.95 2.84 -10.20
N GLU A 32 16.68 2.63 -9.10
CA GLU A 32 18.15 2.51 -9.09
C GLU A 32 18.64 1.09 -9.42
N GLY A 33 17.75 0.11 -9.59
CA GLY A 33 18.11 -1.28 -9.84
C GLY A 33 18.69 -2.01 -8.63
N GLU A 34 18.54 -1.47 -7.43
CA GLU A 34 19.13 -1.96 -6.19
C GLU A 34 18.28 -3.05 -5.51
N ARG A 35 18.23 -4.24 -6.10
CA ARG A 35 17.44 -5.38 -5.63
C ARG A 35 17.65 -5.72 -4.16
N GLY A 36 18.90 -5.71 -3.67
CA GLY A 36 19.20 -6.03 -2.27
C GLY A 36 18.57 -5.05 -1.29
N LYS A 37 18.57 -3.75 -1.60
CA LYS A 37 17.89 -2.72 -0.81
C LYS A 37 16.37 -2.88 -0.87
N ALA A 38 15.83 -3.17 -2.06
CA ALA A 38 14.40 -3.41 -2.25
C ALA A 38 13.91 -4.57 -1.36
N LEU A 39 14.58 -5.72 -1.40
CA LEU A 39 14.25 -6.89 -0.56
C LEU A 39 14.33 -6.58 0.95
N HIS A 40 15.35 -5.81 1.37
CA HIS A 40 15.48 -5.41 2.76
C HIS A 40 14.30 -4.50 3.20
N THR A 41 13.90 -3.56 2.35
CA THR A 41 12.79 -2.65 2.60
C THR A 41 11.45 -3.40 2.64
N LEU A 42 11.20 -4.29 1.67
CA LEU A 42 10.02 -5.16 1.64
C LEU A 42 9.90 -5.99 2.92
N LYS A 43 11.00 -6.61 3.36
CA LYS A 43 11.02 -7.37 4.63
C LYS A 43 10.61 -6.51 5.82
N ARG A 44 11.04 -5.24 5.87
CA ARG A 44 10.65 -4.32 6.94
C ARG A 44 9.16 -3.97 6.87
N ILE A 45 8.64 -3.62 5.69
CA ILE A 45 7.22 -3.31 5.51
C ILE A 45 6.37 -4.50 5.95
N ARG A 46 6.71 -5.72 5.50
CA ARG A 46 6.02 -6.95 5.91
C ARG A 46 6.04 -7.15 7.43
N SER A 47 7.16 -6.85 8.09
CA SER A 47 7.24 -6.96 9.55
C SER A 47 6.33 -5.95 10.26
N ILE A 48 6.20 -4.74 9.72
CA ILE A 48 5.27 -3.72 10.25
C ILE A 48 3.82 -4.17 10.06
N LEU A 49 3.47 -4.70 8.88
CA LEU A 49 2.13 -5.21 8.60
C LEU A 49 1.73 -6.33 9.57
N LYS A 50 2.64 -7.25 9.90
CA LYS A 50 2.39 -8.28 10.92
C LYS A 50 2.08 -7.68 12.29
N VAL A 51 2.74 -6.58 12.67
CA VAL A 51 2.44 -5.87 13.91
C VAL A 51 1.04 -5.24 13.83
N LEU A 52 0.67 -4.62 12.71
CA LEU A 52 -0.66 -4.05 12.51
C LEU A 52 -1.75 -5.12 12.63
N VAL A 53 -1.59 -6.25 11.95
CA VAL A 53 -2.55 -7.37 12.05
C VAL A 53 -2.67 -7.87 13.49
N SER A 54 -1.55 -8.08 14.21
CA SER A 54 -1.59 -8.54 15.60
C SER A 54 -2.21 -7.54 16.58
N GLN A 55 -2.25 -6.26 16.24
CA GLN A 55 -2.95 -5.26 17.06
C GLN A 55 -4.47 -5.36 16.97
N VAL A 56 -5.02 -5.97 15.92
CA VAL A 56 -6.46 -6.24 15.81
C VAL A 56 -6.90 -7.15 16.96
N ASP A 57 -6.08 -8.14 17.34
CA ASP A 57 -6.37 -9.03 18.47
C ASP A 57 -6.60 -8.25 19.77
N VAL A 58 -5.85 -7.15 19.97
CA VAL A 58 -6.03 -6.27 21.13
C VAL A 58 -7.34 -5.50 21.03
N LEU A 59 -7.70 -5.00 19.84
CA LEU A 59 -8.95 -4.30 19.62
C LEU A 59 -10.16 -5.23 19.80
N GLU A 60 -10.06 -6.48 19.39
CA GLU A 60 -11.09 -7.51 19.52
C GLU A 60 -11.39 -7.90 20.98
N THR A 61 -10.53 -7.54 21.93
CA THR A 61 -10.85 -7.69 23.36
C THR A 61 -11.95 -6.76 23.84
N MET A 62 -12.26 -5.70 23.06
CA MET A 62 -13.34 -4.76 23.35
C MET A 62 -14.69 -5.38 23.04
N THR A 63 -15.57 -5.43 24.03
CA THR A 63 -16.92 -5.93 23.83
C THR A 63 -17.81 -4.91 23.09
N PRO A 64 -18.87 -5.35 22.39
CA PRO A 64 -19.80 -4.45 21.73
C PRO A 64 -20.44 -3.41 22.69
N LEU A 65 -20.70 -3.79 23.95
CA LEU A 65 -21.26 -2.87 24.95
C LEU A 65 -20.27 -1.78 25.35
N GLU A 66 -19.00 -2.11 25.50
CA GLU A 66 -17.94 -1.15 25.77
C GLU A 66 -17.82 -0.14 24.63
N PHE A 67 -17.79 -0.62 23.38
CA PHE A 67 -17.78 0.25 22.21
C PHE A 67 -19.01 1.16 22.14
N LEU A 68 -20.20 0.65 22.40
CA LEU A 68 -21.44 1.44 22.39
C LEU A 68 -21.40 2.56 23.42
N SER A 69 -20.69 2.41 24.55
CA SER A 69 -20.60 3.42 25.63
C SER A 69 -20.00 4.76 25.18
N PHE A 70 -19.16 4.78 24.12
CA PHE A 70 -18.52 5.98 23.61
C PHE A 70 -18.79 6.25 22.12
N ARG A 71 -19.46 5.32 21.39
CA ARG A 71 -19.71 5.44 19.96
C ARG A 71 -20.34 6.79 19.56
N GLU A 72 -21.27 7.28 20.36
CA GLU A 72 -21.94 8.56 20.07
C GLU A 72 -20.97 9.75 20.08
N ARG A 73 -19.89 9.67 20.85
CA ARG A 73 -18.85 10.70 20.90
C ARG A 73 -17.96 10.73 19.66
N LEU A 74 -17.86 9.62 18.94
CA LEU A 74 -17.10 9.55 17.70
C LEU A 74 -17.77 10.31 16.54
N GLN A 75 -19.04 10.67 16.68
CA GLN A 75 -19.84 11.38 15.66
C GLN A 75 -19.74 10.70 14.28
N SER A 76 -19.21 11.43 13.28
CA SER A 76 -18.96 10.93 11.92
C SER A 76 -17.54 10.38 11.73
N ALA A 77 -16.72 10.32 12.79
CA ALA A 77 -15.36 9.81 12.66
C ALA A 77 -15.35 8.33 12.26
N SER A 78 -14.56 8.00 11.28
CA SER A 78 -14.41 6.64 10.74
C SER A 78 -12.97 6.39 10.35
N GLY A 79 -12.46 5.19 10.60
CA GLY A 79 -11.15 4.76 10.13
C GLY A 79 -10.99 4.83 8.61
N PHE A 80 -12.11 4.79 7.86
CA PHE A 80 -12.11 5.02 6.41
C PHE A 80 -11.73 6.45 5.99
N GLN A 81 -11.64 7.39 6.92
CA GLN A 81 -11.22 8.77 6.68
C GLN A 81 -9.72 9.00 6.85
N SER A 82 -8.94 7.97 7.20
CA SER A 82 -7.49 8.08 7.27
C SER A 82 -6.91 8.46 5.90
N SER A 83 -6.32 9.65 5.81
CA SER A 83 -5.66 10.09 4.58
C SER A 83 -4.38 9.31 4.32
N GLN A 84 -3.65 8.90 5.36
CA GLN A 84 -2.44 8.08 5.22
C GLN A 84 -2.76 6.69 4.69
N PHE A 85 -3.86 6.07 5.12
CA PHE A 85 -4.29 4.80 4.55
C PHE A 85 -4.66 4.94 3.07
N ARG A 86 -5.33 6.03 2.68
CA ARG A 86 -5.60 6.31 1.26
C ARG A 86 -4.33 6.56 0.45
N GLU A 87 -3.34 7.26 1.03
CA GLU A 87 -2.02 7.41 0.40
C GLU A 87 -1.33 6.07 0.16
N LEU A 88 -1.46 5.11 1.11
CA LEU A 88 -0.96 3.74 0.94
C LEU A 88 -1.64 3.05 -0.25
N GLU A 89 -2.97 3.02 -0.28
CA GLU A 89 -3.73 2.42 -1.38
C GLU A 89 -3.32 3.02 -2.74
N PHE A 90 -3.22 4.36 -2.83
CA PHE A 90 -2.86 5.03 -4.08
C PHE A 90 -1.41 4.75 -4.48
N THR A 91 -0.49 4.69 -3.50
CA THR A 91 0.91 4.36 -3.75
C THR A 91 1.06 2.94 -4.30
N LEU A 92 0.24 2.01 -3.83
CA LEU A 92 0.24 0.62 -4.29
C LEU A 92 -0.46 0.43 -5.65
N GLY A 93 -1.35 1.35 -6.05
CA GLY A 93 -2.03 1.31 -7.34
C GLY A 93 -3.56 1.33 -7.28
N LEU A 94 -4.15 1.23 -6.09
CA LEU A 94 -5.61 1.28 -5.90
C LEU A 94 -6.14 2.73 -5.94
N LYS A 95 -5.91 3.43 -7.05
CA LYS A 95 -6.20 4.84 -7.22
C LYS A 95 -7.67 5.07 -7.58
N LYS A 96 -8.52 5.24 -6.58
CA LYS A 96 -9.95 5.52 -6.76
C LYS A 96 -10.26 7.00 -6.50
N PRO A 97 -10.43 7.85 -7.53
CA PRO A 97 -10.67 9.31 -7.37
C PRO A 97 -11.86 9.65 -6.49
N LYS A 98 -12.87 8.76 -6.43
CA LYS A 98 -14.05 8.93 -5.56
C LYS A 98 -13.70 9.13 -4.09
N HIS A 99 -12.58 8.58 -3.62
CA HIS A 99 -12.16 8.75 -2.23
C HIS A 99 -11.77 10.20 -1.88
N LEU A 100 -11.44 11.02 -2.89
CA LEU A 100 -11.16 12.45 -2.69
C LEU A 100 -12.39 13.24 -2.20
N GLU A 101 -13.60 12.75 -2.47
CA GLU A 101 -14.84 13.42 -2.06
C GLU A 101 -14.99 13.51 -0.53
N HIS A 102 -14.29 12.65 0.23
CA HIS A 102 -14.29 12.67 1.68
C HIS A 102 -13.41 13.77 2.31
N TYR A 103 -12.59 14.44 1.49
CA TYR A 103 -11.66 15.47 1.95
C TYR A 103 -12.05 16.83 1.39
N PRO A 104 -12.07 17.91 2.21
CA PRO A 104 -12.42 19.25 1.75
C PRO A 104 -11.50 19.72 0.62
N GLN A 105 -12.05 20.45 -0.34
CA GLN A 105 -11.24 21.06 -1.41
C GLN A 105 -10.21 22.02 -0.82
N GLY A 106 -8.94 21.89 -1.26
CA GLY A 106 -7.83 22.70 -0.81
C GLY A 106 -7.24 22.29 0.56
N SER A 107 -7.75 21.24 1.19
CA SER A 107 -7.09 20.69 2.39
C SER A 107 -5.74 20.06 2.04
N GLU A 108 -4.82 20.03 3.00
CA GLU A 108 -3.49 19.41 2.81
C GLU A 108 -3.60 17.93 2.47
N GLU A 109 -4.52 17.21 3.13
CA GLU A 109 -4.78 15.80 2.88
C GLU A 109 -5.21 15.57 1.43
N ARG A 110 -6.19 16.36 0.96
CA ARG A 110 -6.69 16.24 -0.41
C ARG A 110 -5.59 16.55 -1.43
N ASN A 111 -4.82 17.60 -1.23
CA ASN A 111 -3.72 17.97 -2.14
C ASN A 111 -2.66 16.87 -2.22
N ARG A 112 -2.33 16.22 -1.08
CA ARG A 112 -1.42 15.07 -1.06
C ARG A 112 -1.98 13.89 -1.85
N LEU A 113 -3.26 13.57 -1.65
CA LEU A 113 -3.92 12.47 -2.34
C LEU A 113 -4.04 12.71 -3.85
N GLU A 114 -4.39 13.93 -4.28
CA GLU A 114 -4.42 14.32 -5.69
C GLU A 114 -3.06 14.12 -6.35
N LYS A 115 -1.98 14.55 -5.68
CA LYS A 115 -0.61 14.32 -6.14
C LYS A 115 -0.29 12.82 -6.27
N LYS A 116 -0.70 12.01 -5.29
CA LYS A 116 -0.46 10.54 -5.31
C LYS A 116 -1.21 9.83 -6.44
N ILE A 117 -2.35 10.34 -6.86
CA ILE A 117 -3.07 9.80 -8.04
C ILE A 117 -2.24 10.00 -9.32
N GLU A 118 -1.56 11.13 -9.45
CA GLU A 118 -0.76 11.46 -10.63
C GLU A 118 0.62 10.77 -10.65
N GLU A 119 1.16 10.44 -9.47
CA GLU A 119 2.46 9.77 -9.36
C GLU A 119 2.38 8.30 -9.84
N PRO A 120 3.47 7.73 -10.39
CA PRO A 120 3.53 6.30 -10.66
C PRO A 120 3.30 5.46 -9.41
N SER A 121 2.49 4.41 -9.53
CA SER A 121 2.27 3.43 -8.46
C SER A 121 3.52 2.56 -8.25
N LEU A 122 3.56 1.87 -7.10
CA LEU A 122 4.61 0.89 -6.83
C LEU A 122 4.62 -0.22 -7.90
N TRP A 123 3.43 -0.65 -8.35
CA TRP A 123 3.29 -1.66 -9.40
C TRP A 123 3.92 -1.22 -10.72
N GLU A 124 3.64 0.01 -11.16
CA GLU A 124 4.21 0.58 -12.38
C GLU A 124 5.74 0.67 -12.32
N ILE A 125 6.27 1.12 -11.17
CA ILE A 125 7.72 1.20 -10.95
C ILE A 125 8.35 -0.20 -10.91
N PHE A 126 7.66 -1.18 -10.32
CA PHE A 126 8.12 -2.56 -10.29
C PHE A 126 8.21 -3.17 -11.69
N LEU A 127 7.23 -2.96 -12.56
CA LEU A 127 7.29 -3.43 -13.94
C LEU A 127 8.46 -2.78 -14.72
N GLN A 128 8.72 -1.50 -14.49
CA GLN A 128 9.90 -0.83 -15.05
C GLN A 128 11.20 -1.43 -14.51
N PHE A 129 11.25 -1.75 -13.24
CA PHE A 129 12.39 -2.44 -12.64
C PHE A 129 12.64 -3.81 -13.29
N LEU A 130 11.60 -4.63 -13.51
CA LEU A 130 11.72 -5.89 -14.22
C LEU A 130 12.25 -5.69 -15.65
N SER A 131 11.80 -4.65 -16.36
CA SER A 131 12.33 -4.30 -17.69
C SER A 131 13.81 -3.95 -17.62
N SER A 132 14.26 -3.23 -16.58
CA SER A 132 15.68 -2.86 -16.41
C SER A 132 16.58 -4.07 -16.15
N LEU A 133 16.03 -5.16 -15.62
CA LEU A 133 16.71 -6.43 -15.41
C LEU A 133 16.74 -7.32 -16.68
N GLY A 134 16.21 -6.83 -17.79
CA GLY A 134 16.16 -7.55 -19.07
C GLY A 134 14.96 -8.48 -19.25
N HIS A 135 13.96 -8.39 -18.38
CA HIS A 135 12.69 -9.08 -18.59
C HIS A 135 11.83 -8.30 -19.58
N ASP A 136 11.15 -9.00 -20.49
CA ASP A 136 10.25 -8.40 -21.49
C ASP A 136 8.92 -8.01 -20.84
N SER A 137 8.98 -6.94 -20.04
CA SER A 137 7.83 -6.44 -19.31
C SER A 137 6.91 -5.65 -20.24
N PRO A 138 5.60 -5.90 -20.22
CA PRO A 138 4.65 -5.16 -21.04
C PRO A 138 4.74 -3.66 -20.72
N LYS A 139 4.78 -2.84 -21.78
CA LYS A 139 4.72 -1.38 -21.61
C LYS A 139 3.34 -1.02 -21.09
N LEU A 140 3.31 -0.43 -19.91
CA LEU A 140 2.09 0.17 -19.38
C LEU A 140 1.57 1.20 -20.39
N LYS A 141 0.28 1.13 -20.70
CA LYS A 141 -0.35 2.10 -21.59
C LYS A 141 -0.20 3.49 -20.99
N GLU A 142 0.46 4.40 -21.71
CA GLU A 142 0.48 5.82 -21.32
C GLU A 142 -0.97 6.30 -21.18
N GLY A 143 -1.36 6.76 -20.01
CA GLY A 143 -2.72 7.21 -19.72
C GLY A 143 -3.68 6.12 -19.26
N GLY A 144 -3.20 4.96 -18.82
CA GLY A 144 -4.04 3.97 -18.12
C GLY A 144 -4.81 4.65 -16.99
N ARG A 145 -6.14 4.50 -16.99
CA ARG A 145 -6.99 5.15 -15.98
C ARG A 145 -6.58 4.67 -14.59
N PRO A 146 -6.37 5.57 -13.62
CA PRO A 146 -5.97 5.21 -12.25
C PRO A 146 -6.94 4.26 -11.52
N SER A 147 -8.08 3.96 -12.12
CA SER A 147 -9.17 3.19 -11.52
C SER A 147 -9.26 1.73 -11.97
N GLU A 148 -8.44 1.30 -12.91
CA GLU A 148 -8.40 -0.10 -13.31
C GLU A 148 -7.35 -0.83 -12.47
N PRO A 149 -7.68 -2.03 -11.91
CA PRO A 149 -6.68 -2.85 -11.24
C PRO A 149 -5.54 -3.12 -12.23
N PRO A 150 -4.30 -3.29 -11.75
CA PRO A 150 -3.17 -3.63 -12.59
C PRO A 150 -3.58 -4.80 -13.48
N ASP A 151 -3.50 -4.57 -14.78
CA ASP A 151 -4.08 -5.43 -15.80
C ASP A 151 -3.60 -6.87 -15.59
N SER A 152 -4.52 -7.79 -15.33
CA SER A 152 -4.26 -9.23 -15.34
C SER A 152 -4.14 -9.70 -16.80
N SER A 153 -3.35 -8.96 -17.61
CA SER A 153 -3.12 -9.33 -19.00
C SER A 153 -2.38 -10.67 -19.04
N GLU A 154 -2.70 -11.50 -20.00
CA GLU A 154 -1.98 -12.74 -20.26
C GLU A 154 -0.47 -12.48 -20.35
N ASP A 155 -0.06 -11.33 -20.90
CA ASP A 155 1.34 -10.91 -21.02
C ASP A 155 2.05 -10.77 -19.66
N ILE A 156 1.36 -10.26 -18.63
CA ILE A 156 1.93 -10.16 -17.27
C ILE A 156 2.01 -11.53 -16.62
N GLN A 157 1.01 -12.37 -16.80
CA GLN A 157 1.02 -13.73 -16.27
C GLN A 157 2.17 -14.54 -16.89
N ASP A 158 2.34 -14.48 -18.19
CA ASP A 158 3.44 -15.13 -18.92
C ASP A 158 4.81 -14.61 -18.48
N LEU A 159 4.93 -13.30 -18.24
CA LEU A 159 6.15 -12.70 -17.71
C LEU A 159 6.49 -13.26 -16.34
N LEU A 160 5.54 -13.24 -15.41
CA LEU A 160 5.73 -13.74 -14.05
C LEU A 160 6.07 -15.23 -14.04
N GLU A 161 5.37 -16.05 -14.84
CA GLU A 161 5.67 -17.48 -14.98
C GLU A 161 7.12 -17.73 -15.45
N LYS A 162 7.58 -16.98 -16.45
CA LYS A 162 8.99 -17.05 -16.91
C LYS A 162 9.98 -16.66 -15.79
N ILE A 163 9.65 -15.63 -14.99
CA ILE A 163 10.48 -15.20 -13.89
C ILE A 163 10.57 -16.29 -12.83
N TYR A 164 9.46 -16.90 -12.45
CA TYR A 164 9.42 -17.96 -11.45
C TYR A 164 10.21 -19.21 -11.90
N HIS A 165 10.17 -19.57 -13.17
CA HIS A 165 10.89 -20.72 -13.68
C HIS A 165 12.40 -20.49 -13.86
N ASN A 166 12.83 -19.28 -14.22
CA ASN A 166 14.19 -19.08 -14.73
C ASN A 166 15.02 -18.06 -13.92
N HIS A 167 14.41 -17.29 -13.04
CA HIS A 167 15.05 -16.13 -12.39
C HIS A 167 14.71 -16.04 -10.89
N SER A 168 15.27 -16.96 -10.10
CA SER A 168 14.99 -17.09 -8.66
C SER A 168 15.12 -15.79 -7.85
N ASP A 169 16.06 -14.94 -8.24
CA ASP A 169 16.30 -13.66 -7.56
C ASP A 169 15.19 -12.63 -7.82
N SER A 170 14.63 -12.62 -9.03
CA SER A 170 13.49 -11.76 -9.36
C SER A 170 12.20 -12.36 -8.80
N ALA A 171 12.06 -13.68 -8.81
CA ALA A 171 10.94 -14.39 -8.20
C ALA A 171 10.83 -14.06 -6.70
N LEU A 172 11.95 -13.96 -5.98
CA LEU A 172 11.92 -13.57 -4.56
C LEU A 172 11.33 -12.17 -4.34
N VAL A 173 11.56 -11.21 -5.25
CA VAL A 173 10.93 -9.89 -5.16
C VAL A 173 9.42 -9.99 -5.40
N CYS A 174 9.00 -10.82 -6.38
CA CYS A 174 7.58 -11.06 -6.65
C CYS A 174 6.86 -11.66 -5.42
N GLU A 175 7.44 -12.69 -4.80
CA GLU A 175 6.94 -13.30 -3.56
C GLU A 175 6.76 -12.28 -2.44
N MET A 176 7.76 -11.42 -2.24
CA MET A 176 7.72 -10.39 -1.20
C MET A 176 6.66 -9.31 -1.48
N LEU A 177 6.35 -9.04 -2.75
CA LEU A 177 5.27 -8.13 -3.14
C LEU A 177 3.90 -8.78 -2.94
N THR A 178 3.77 -10.08 -3.22
CA THR A 178 2.55 -10.86 -2.91
C THR A 178 2.28 -10.85 -1.40
N ASP A 179 3.30 -11.12 -0.59
CA ASP A 179 3.21 -11.02 0.89
C ASP A 179 2.77 -9.62 1.37
N LEU A 180 3.12 -8.55 0.62
CA LEU A 180 2.71 -7.20 0.92
C LEU A 180 1.22 -6.98 0.62
N ASP A 181 0.73 -7.51 -0.49
CA ASP A 181 -0.67 -7.40 -0.92
C ASP A 181 -1.61 -8.16 0.02
N GLU A 182 -1.21 -9.37 0.43
CA GLU A 182 -1.96 -10.20 1.39
C GLU A 182 -1.98 -9.62 2.82
N GLY A 183 -1.05 -8.73 3.15
CA GLY A 183 -0.90 -8.13 4.48
C GLY A 183 -1.67 -6.81 4.69
N LEU A 184 -2.33 -6.30 3.66
CA LEU A 184 -3.08 -5.04 3.65
C LEU A 184 -4.58 -5.29 3.58
#